data_a6a54be4e67e59f3f42fb97828e19f8d
#
_entry.id   a6a54be4e67e59f3f42fb97828e19f8d
#
_cell.length_a   1.000
_cell.length_b   1.000
_cell.length_c   1.000
_cell.angle_alpha   90.00
_cell.angle_beta   90.00
_cell.angle_gamma   90.00
#
_symmetry.space_group_name_H-M   'P 1'
#
loop_
_entity.id
_entity.type
_entity.pdbx_description
1 polymer ?
#
loop_
_entity_poly.entity_id
_entity_poly.type
_entity_poly.pdbx_seq_one_letter_code
_entity_poly.pdbx_strand_id
1 'polypeptide(L)'
;RTPSSAASDVYKRQLNDVINGVKDLNFMSGNWFTFENQKVYITRSGYTGEDGFEISIANDFVDQLTRELINKGSKLIGLGARDTLRLEAGLCLYGHDLDKDKTPVEANLKWAISKERISKGDFIGSDIIIKQLNDGVSKIRVGIKPEGRIIAREKTKIFNQSDVHIGEITSGTFGPSVNGPVAMGYVENEFSKKNTKVFLEVRGKKHPASICSLPFYKKSYVKGVN
;
A
#
# COMPACT_ATOMS: atom_id res chain seq x y z
N ARG A 1 6.17 -14.83 -19.45
CA ARG A 1 5.26 -14.29 -18.41
C ARG A 1 6.05 -14.12 -17.13
N THR A 2 5.98 -12.96 -16.49
CA THR A 2 6.57 -12.76 -15.16
C THR A 2 5.82 -13.63 -14.12
N PRO A 3 6.49 -14.14 -13.08
CA PRO A 3 5.82 -14.96 -12.05
C PRO A 3 4.55 -14.34 -11.46
N SER A 4 4.53 -13.01 -11.30
CA SER A 4 3.38 -12.27 -10.76
C SER A 4 2.16 -12.30 -11.69
N SER A 5 2.34 -12.20 -13.01
CA SER A 5 1.22 -12.26 -13.96
C SER A 5 0.62 -13.67 -14.06
N ALA A 6 1.44 -14.71 -13.91
CA ALA A 6 0.96 -16.08 -13.88
C ALA A 6 0.17 -16.38 -12.60
N ALA A 7 0.61 -15.87 -11.45
CA ALA A 7 -0.12 -16.02 -10.18
C ALA A 7 -1.49 -15.33 -10.22
N SER A 8 -1.57 -14.10 -10.73
CA SER A 8 -2.85 -13.37 -10.83
C SER A 8 -3.86 -14.08 -11.73
N ASP A 9 -3.42 -14.69 -12.83
CA ASP A 9 -4.29 -15.47 -13.70
C ASP A 9 -4.82 -16.75 -13.02
N VAL A 10 -4.02 -17.37 -12.14
CA VAL A 10 -4.45 -18.53 -11.34
C VAL A 10 -5.54 -18.15 -10.35
N TYR A 11 -5.35 -17.07 -9.57
CA TYR A 11 -6.34 -16.62 -8.57
C TYR A 11 -7.67 -16.18 -9.21
N LYS A 12 -7.61 -15.53 -10.37
CA LYS A 12 -8.81 -15.19 -11.15
C LYS A 12 -9.61 -16.41 -11.55
N ARG A 13 -8.94 -17.47 -12.00
CA ARG A 13 -9.60 -18.72 -12.36
C ARG A 13 -10.20 -19.38 -11.13
N GLN A 14 -9.47 -19.48 -10.03
CA GLN A 14 -9.95 -20.10 -8.79
C GLN A 14 -11.24 -19.46 -8.29
N LEU A 15 -11.29 -18.12 -8.21
CA LEU A 15 -12.50 -17.42 -7.80
C LEU A 15 -13.63 -17.55 -8.85
N ASN A 16 -13.31 -17.47 -10.13
CA ASN A 16 -14.31 -17.60 -11.19
C ASN A 16 -14.90 -19.02 -11.28
N ASP A 17 -14.17 -20.04 -10.86
CA ASP A 17 -14.65 -21.42 -10.78
C ASP A 17 -15.66 -21.63 -9.64
N VAL A 18 -15.64 -20.73 -8.63
CA VAL A 18 -16.57 -20.73 -7.51
C VAL A 18 -17.72 -19.74 -7.72
N ILE A 19 -17.42 -18.56 -8.27
CA ILE A 19 -18.40 -17.50 -8.54
C ILE A 19 -18.23 -17.03 -9.99
N ASN A 20 -19.15 -17.44 -10.84
CA ASN A 20 -19.05 -17.21 -12.27
C ASN A 20 -19.12 -15.69 -12.63
N GLY A 21 -18.34 -15.29 -13.63
CA GLY A 21 -18.32 -13.92 -14.17
C GLY A 21 -17.40 -12.94 -13.45
N VAL A 22 -16.76 -13.34 -12.34
CA VAL A 22 -15.86 -12.45 -11.59
C VAL A 22 -14.61 -12.06 -12.39
N LYS A 23 -14.16 -12.93 -13.29
CA LYS A 23 -12.99 -12.66 -14.16
C LYS A 23 -13.19 -11.43 -15.08
N ASP A 24 -14.45 -11.06 -15.35
CA ASP A 24 -14.81 -9.98 -16.28
C ASP A 24 -14.85 -8.60 -15.58
N LEU A 25 -14.67 -8.56 -14.25
CA LEU A 25 -14.53 -7.30 -13.52
C LEU A 25 -13.31 -6.52 -13.99
N ASN A 26 -13.51 -5.23 -14.27
CA ASN A 26 -12.40 -4.30 -14.50
C ASN A 26 -11.65 -4.00 -13.20
N PHE A 27 -10.38 -3.67 -13.31
CA PHE A 27 -9.60 -3.22 -12.16
C PHE A 27 -10.23 -1.97 -11.54
N MET A 28 -10.30 -1.92 -10.21
CA MET A 28 -10.96 -0.87 -9.41
C MET A 28 -12.46 -0.74 -9.67
N SER A 29 -13.13 -1.81 -10.13
CA SER A 29 -14.58 -1.90 -10.21
C SER A 29 -15.13 -2.98 -9.29
N GLY A 30 -16.43 -2.94 -9.05
CA GLY A 30 -17.14 -3.94 -8.26
C GLY A 30 -18.53 -4.20 -8.80
N ASN A 31 -19.04 -5.38 -8.52
CA ASN A 31 -20.40 -5.77 -8.89
C ASN A 31 -20.98 -6.79 -7.90
N TRP A 32 -22.28 -7.00 -7.99
CA TRP A 32 -23.00 -8.05 -7.29
C TRP A 32 -22.99 -9.35 -8.07
N PHE A 33 -22.70 -10.44 -7.37
CA PHE A 33 -22.70 -11.80 -7.87
C PHE A 33 -23.60 -12.67 -6.98
N THR A 34 -23.67 -13.96 -7.28
CA THR A 34 -24.42 -14.95 -6.49
C THR A 34 -23.50 -16.11 -6.12
N PHE A 35 -23.51 -16.46 -4.84
CA PHE A 35 -22.91 -17.68 -4.30
C PHE A 35 -23.96 -18.40 -3.46
N GLU A 36 -24.29 -19.67 -3.78
CA GLU A 36 -25.29 -20.47 -3.06
C GLU A 36 -26.62 -19.71 -2.81
N ASN A 37 -27.18 -19.08 -3.84
CA ASN A 37 -28.38 -18.25 -3.76
C ASN A 37 -28.29 -16.98 -2.89
N GLN A 38 -27.09 -16.64 -2.39
CA GLN A 38 -26.83 -15.41 -1.65
C GLN A 38 -26.14 -14.36 -2.50
N LYS A 39 -26.53 -13.10 -2.30
CA LYS A 39 -25.83 -11.97 -2.92
C LYS A 39 -24.47 -11.78 -2.29
N VAL A 40 -23.45 -11.66 -3.10
CA VAL A 40 -22.09 -11.37 -2.73
C VAL A 40 -21.58 -10.17 -3.53
N TYR A 41 -21.00 -9.19 -2.87
CA TYR A 41 -20.39 -8.06 -3.55
C TYR A 41 -18.90 -8.30 -3.68
N ILE A 42 -18.38 -8.22 -4.90
CA ILE A 42 -16.98 -8.49 -5.19
C ILE A 42 -16.39 -7.28 -5.92
N THR A 43 -15.26 -6.79 -5.40
CA THR A 43 -14.46 -5.79 -6.09
C THR A 43 -13.17 -6.42 -6.60
N ARG A 44 -12.69 -5.95 -7.75
CA ARG A 44 -11.34 -6.26 -8.24
C ARG A 44 -10.39 -5.19 -7.75
N SER A 45 -10.05 -5.30 -6.50
CA SER A 45 -9.19 -4.40 -5.73
C SER A 45 -8.46 -5.20 -4.65
N GLY A 46 -7.56 -4.57 -3.93
CA GLY A 46 -6.87 -5.23 -2.82
C GLY A 46 -5.78 -4.38 -2.20
N TYR A 47 -5.17 -4.92 -1.15
CA TYR A 47 -4.19 -4.24 -0.32
C TYR A 47 -2.80 -4.90 -0.38
N THR A 48 -2.53 -5.69 -1.41
CA THR A 48 -1.25 -6.40 -1.60
C THR A 48 -0.39 -5.78 -2.69
N GLY A 49 -0.98 -4.82 -3.45
CA GLY A 49 -0.38 -4.28 -4.65
C GLY A 49 -0.28 -5.30 -5.81
N GLU A 50 -0.92 -6.47 -5.68
CA GLU A 50 -1.13 -7.44 -6.76
C GLU A 50 -2.59 -7.44 -7.19
N ASP A 51 -2.87 -7.97 -8.39
CA ASP A 51 -4.23 -8.16 -8.85
C ASP A 51 -4.95 -9.17 -7.96
N GLY A 52 -6.16 -8.84 -7.55
CA GLY A 52 -6.93 -9.65 -6.61
C GLY A 52 -8.34 -9.14 -6.46
N PHE A 53 -9.04 -9.74 -5.51
CA PHE A 53 -10.44 -9.43 -5.23
C PHE A 53 -10.67 -9.25 -3.74
N GLU A 54 -11.61 -8.38 -3.41
CA GLU A 54 -12.17 -8.27 -2.07
C GLU A 54 -13.63 -8.71 -2.13
N ILE A 55 -14.02 -9.58 -1.19
CA ILE A 55 -15.31 -10.28 -1.22
C ILE A 55 -16.09 -9.91 0.05
N SER A 56 -17.27 -9.37 -0.11
CA SER A 56 -18.21 -9.06 0.96
C SER A 56 -19.41 -10.00 0.85
N ILE A 57 -19.60 -10.85 1.87
CA ILE A 57 -20.64 -11.87 1.93
C ILE A 57 -21.23 -11.93 3.35
N ALA A 58 -22.46 -12.42 3.48
CA ALA A 58 -23.09 -12.65 4.78
C ALA A 58 -22.27 -13.65 5.62
N ASN A 59 -22.18 -13.42 6.94
CA ASN A 59 -21.34 -14.19 7.86
C ASN A 59 -21.59 -15.69 7.80
N ASP A 60 -22.84 -16.11 7.64
CA ASP A 60 -23.25 -17.52 7.63
C ASP A 60 -22.65 -18.31 6.45
N PHE A 61 -22.21 -17.61 5.38
CA PHE A 61 -21.65 -18.22 4.17
C PHE A 61 -20.13 -18.09 4.05
N VAL A 62 -19.47 -17.36 4.97
CA VAL A 62 -18.02 -17.11 4.91
C VAL A 62 -17.22 -18.41 4.97
N ASP A 63 -17.57 -19.32 5.89
CA ASP A 63 -16.85 -20.58 6.06
C ASP A 63 -16.97 -21.47 4.81
N GLN A 64 -18.17 -21.58 4.25
CA GLN A 64 -18.42 -22.37 3.04
C GLN A 64 -17.62 -21.79 1.85
N LEU A 65 -17.71 -20.49 1.58
CA LEU A 65 -16.97 -19.85 0.51
C LEU A 65 -15.45 -20.03 0.68
N THR A 66 -14.96 -19.87 1.91
CA THR A 66 -13.53 -20.03 2.21
C THR A 66 -13.07 -21.47 1.90
N ARG A 67 -13.85 -22.49 2.29
CA ARG A 67 -13.54 -23.90 2.00
C ARG A 67 -13.54 -24.18 0.49
N GLU A 68 -14.49 -23.64 -0.24
CA GLU A 68 -14.55 -23.77 -1.70
C GLU A 68 -13.30 -23.18 -2.37
N LEU A 69 -12.86 -21.99 -1.94
CA LEU A 69 -11.64 -21.37 -2.44
C LEU A 69 -10.38 -22.19 -2.10
N ILE A 70 -10.30 -22.74 -0.88
CA ILE A 70 -9.21 -23.64 -0.47
C ILE A 70 -9.20 -24.90 -1.34
N ASN A 71 -10.35 -25.52 -1.58
CA ASN A 71 -10.49 -26.70 -2.46
C ASN A 71 -10.05 -26.41 -3.90
N LYS A 72 -10.19 -25.15 -4.36
CA LYS A 72 -9.68 -24.69 -5.65
C LYS A 72 -8.18 -24.31 -5.62
N GLY A 73 -7.51 -24.56 -4.49
CA GLY A 73 -6.07 -24.35 -4.33
C GLY A 73 -5.65 -22.98 -3.77
N SER A 74 -6.59 -22.17 -3.31
CA SER A 74 -6.24 -20.93 -2.59
C SER A 74 -5.57 -21.26 -1.25
N LYS A 75 -4.56 -20.49 -0.88
CA LYS A 75 -3.83 -20.67 0.38
C LYS A 75 -4.20 -19.60 1.38
N LEU A 76 -4.42 -19.99 2.63
CA LEU A 76 -4.58 -19.04 3.72
C LEU A 76 -3.25 -18.34 4.01
N ILE A 77 -3.30 -17.03 4.13
CA ILE A 77 -2.13 -16.17 4.33
C ILE A 77 -2.34 -15.34 5.58
N GLY A 78 -1.33 -15.32 6.45
CA GLY A 78 -1.40 -14.58 7.71
C GLY A 78 -1.21 -13.08 7.56
N LEU A 79 -1.54 -12.35 8.63
CA LEU A 79 -1.47 -10.88 8.71
C LEU A 79 -0.07 -10.33 8.44
N GLY A 80 0.98 -11.04 8.85
CA GLY A 80 2.37 -10.63 8.61
C GLY A 80 2.71 -10.60 7.11
N ALA A 81 2.21 -11.55 6.32
CA ALA A 81 2.41 -11.53 4.86
C ALA A 81 1.62 -10.38 4.21
N ARG A 82 0.38 -10.13 4.66
CA ARG A 82 -0.41 -8.98 4.22
C ARG A 82 0.30 -7.65 4.48
N ASP A 83 0.87 -7.47 5.68
CA ASP A 83 1.59 -6.24 6.04
C ASP A 83 2.87 -6.07 5.20
N THR A 84 3.61 -7.14 4.98
CA THR A 84 4.80 -7.11 4.12
C THR A 84 4.45 -6.72 2.68
N LEU A 85 3.43 -7.34 2.11
CA LEU A 85 2.99 -7.09 0.73
C LEU A 85 2.52 -5.64 0.54
N ARG A 86 1.68 -5.12 1.45
CA ARG A 86 1.22 -3.73 1.36
C ARG A 86 2.39 -2.74 1.45
N LEU A 87 3.37 -3.02 2.33
CA LEU A 87 4.53 -2.13 2.52
C LEU A 87 5.44 -2.14 1.28
N GLU A 88 5.75 -3.31 0.71
CA GLU A 88 6.49 -3.40 -0.56
C GLU A 88 5.78 -2.66 -1.69
N ALA A 89 4.43 -2.66 -1.68
CA ALA A 89 3.60 -1.90 -2.61
C ALA A 89 3.52 -0.38 -2.30
N GLY A 90 4.09 0.08 -1.18
CA GLY A 90 4.03 1.48 -0.76
C GLY A 90 2.66 1.94 -0.28
N LEU A 91 1.76 0.99 0.06
CA LEU A 91 0.42 1.29 0.55
C LEU A 91 0.45 1.64 2.04
N CYS A 92 -0.25 2.72 2.40
CA CYS A 92 -0.34 3.20 3.77
C CYS A 92 -1.17 2.25 4.66
N LEU A 93 -0.77 2.13 5.92
CA LEU A 93 -1.58 1.52 6.97
C LEU A 93 -2.14 2.61 7.88
N TYR A 94 -3.48 2.65 8.02
CA TYR A 94 -4.13 3.58 8.93
C TYR A 94 -3.77 3.23 10.39
N GLY A 95 -3.49 4.24 11.19
CA GLY A 95 -2.97 4.11 12.55
C GLY A 95 -1.43 4.11 12.64
N HIS A 96 -0.74 3.97 11.50
CA HIS A 96 0.72 4.02 11.40
C HIS A 96 1.18 5.09 10.40
N ASP A 97 0.94 4.86 9.10
CA ASP A 97 1.34 5.80 8.04
C ASP A 97 0.33 6.93 7.83
N LEU A 98 -0.91 6.71 8.19
CA LEU A 98 -2.02 7.65 8.14
C LEU A 98 -2.77 7.66 9.47
N ASP A 99 -3.24 8.82 9.86
CA ASP A 99 -4.12 9.05 10.98
C ASP A 99 -5.01 10.29 10.70
N LYS A 100 -5.79 10.72 11.70
CA LYS A 100 -6.65 11.90 11.58
C LYS A 100 -5.88 13.22 11.43
N ASP A 101 -4.58 13.24 11.75
CA ASP A 101 -3.73 14.43 11.78
C ASP A 101 -2.82 14.52 10.55
N LYS A 102 -2.90 13.55 9.61
CA LYS A 102 -2.14 13.52 8.37
C LYS A 102 -3.02 13.80 7.17
N THR A 103 -2.63 14.80 6.37
CA THR A 103 -3.35 15.09 5.13
C THR A 103 -2.92 14.18 3.98
N PRO A 104 -3.76 14.02 2.94
CA PRO A 104 -3.36 13.31 1.73
C PRO A 104 -2.15 13.92 1.02
N VAL A 105 -1.90 15.23 1.18
CA VAL A 105 -0.74 15.91 0.59
C VAL A 105 0.54 15.50 1.32
N GLU A 106 0.55 15.59 2.65
CA GLU A 106 1.66 15.12 3.48
C GLU A 106 1.94 13.62 3.28
N ALA A 107 0.89 12.83 3.14
CA ALA A 107 1.00 11.39 2.89
C ALA A 107 1.45 11.03 1.46
N ASN A 108 1.72 12.04 0.60
CA ASN A 108 2.08 11.84 -0.80
C ASN A 108 1.02 11.05 -1.59
N LEU A 109 -0.26 11.33 -1.30
CA LEU A 109 -1.45 10.72 -1.90
C LEU A 109 -2.31 11.73 -2.66
N LYS A 110 -1.77 12.88 -3.05
CA LYS A 110 -2.49 13.92 -3.81
C LYS A 110 -3.16 13.42 -5.08
N TRP A 111 -2.63 12.36 -5.68
CA TRP A 111 -3.19 11.70 -6.86
C TRP A 111 -4.57 11.07 -6.61
N ALA A 112 -4.91 10.77 -5.35
CA ALA A 112 -6.22 10.20 -4.97
C ALA A 112 -7.34 11.26 -4.93
N ILE A 113 -6.98 12.55 -4.98
CA ILE A 113 -7.95 13.64 -4.99
C ILE A 113 -8.17 14.06 -6.45
N SER A 114 -9.42 13.97 -6.95
CA SER A 114 -9.71 14.34 -8.33
C SER A 114 -9.47 15.83 -8.58
N LYS A 115 -9.01 16.15 -9.78
CA LYS A 115 -8.80 17.57 -10.21
C LYS A 115 -10.07 18.39 -10.08
N GLU A 116 -11.22 17.81 -10.38
CA GLU A 116 -12.53 18.46 -10.26
C GLU A 116 -12.83 18.86 -8.81
N ARG A 117 -12.58 17.97 -7.84
CA ARG A 117 -12.75 18.27 -6.41
C ARG A 117 -11.83 19.38 -5.95
N ILE A 118 -10.57 19.35 -6.35
CA ILE A 118 -9.59 20.39 -6.04
C ILE A 118 -10.06 21.74 -6.60
N SER A 119 -10.54 21.77 -7.85
CA SER A 119 -11.02 22.99 -8.51
C SER A 119 -12.27 23.59 -7.85
N LYS A 120 -13.20 22.73 -7.41
CA LYS A 120 -14.43 23.17 -6.74
C LYS A 120 -14.22 23.61 -5.29
N GLY A 121 -13.28 22.98 -4.60
CA GLY A 121 -13.05 23.22 -3.17
C GLY A 121 -14.22 22.84 -2.26
N ASP A 122 -15.11 21.96 -2.70
CA ASP A 122 -16.39 21.63 -2.05
C ASP A 122 -16.33 20.35 -1.22
N PHE A 123 -15.21 20.03 -0.60
CA PHE A 123 -15.02 18.86 0.24
C PHE A 123 -14.44 19.20 1.61
N ILE A 124 -14.67 18.33 2.59
CA ILE A 124 -14.19 18.51 3.96
C ILE A 124 -12.67 18.59 3.99
N GLY A 125 -12.11 19.65 4.59
CA GLY A 125 -10.67 19.91 4.67
C GLY A 125 -10.06 20.52 3.41
N SER A 126 -10.89 20.95 2.43
CA SER A 126 -10.43 21.57 1.19
C SER A 126 -9.50 22.75 1.41
N ASP A 127 -9.78 23.62 2.39
CA ASP A 127 -8.97 24.81 2.68
C ASP A 127 -7.52 24.42 3.01
N ILE A 128 -7.33 23.42 3.87
CA ILE A 128 -6.00 22.93 4.26
C ILE A 128 -5.32 22.25 3.08
N ILE A 129 -6.04 21.38 2.38
CA ILE A 129 -5.49 20.60 1.26
C ILE A 129 -5.09 21.51 0.10
N ILE A 130 -5.95 22.46 -0.30
CA ILE A 130 -5.66 23.40 -1.38
C ILE A 130 -4.48 24.29 -1.01
N LYS A 131 -4.42 24.78 0.23
CA LYS A 131 -3.27 25.53 0.71
C LYS A 131 -1.98 24.71 0.62
N GLN A 132 -1.98 23.47 1.08
CA GLN A 132 -0.81 22.60 1.01
C GLN A 132 -0.40 22.23 -0.42
N LEU A 133 -1.36 22.15 -1.35
CA LEU A 133 -1.07 21.93 -2.78
C LEU A 133 -0.37 23.14 -3.41
N ASN A 134 -0.69 24.35 -2.96
CA ASN A 134 -0.11 25.60 -3.47
C ASN A 134 1.23 25.93 -2.79
N ASP A 135 1.28 25.86 -1.48
CA ASP A 135 2.42 26.34 -0.66
C ASP A 135 3.43 25.22 -0.37
N GLY A 136 3.04 23.95 -0.58
CA GLY A 136 3.80 22.78 -0.15
C GLY A 136 3.49 22.39 1.30
N VAL A 137 4.19 21.35 1.76
CA VAL A 137 4.07 20.78 3.11
C VAL A 137 5.42 20.80 3.81
N SER A 138 5.43 20.93 5.13
CA SER A 138 6.66 20.90 5.94
C SER A 138 7.25 19.50 6.01
N LYS A 139 6.41 18.48 6.09
CA LYS A 139 6.80 17.05 6.12
C LYS A 139 6.05 16.27 5.05
N ILE A 140 6.71 15.25 4.50
CA ILE A 140 6.12 14.41 3.48
C ILE A 140 6.52 12.95 3.67
N ARG A 141 5.59 12.04 3.38
CA ARG A 141 5.85 10.60 3.42
C ARG A 141 6.72 10.18 2.24
N VAL A 142 7.75 9.39 2.55
CA VAL A 142 8.72 8.86 1.58
C VAL A 142 8.96 7.37 1.78
N GLY A 143 9.48 6.71 0.75
CA GLY A 143 10.12 5.41 0.88
C GLY A 143 11.55 5.57 1.38
N ILE A 144 11.99 4.65 2.23
CA ILE A 144 13.34 4.64 2.81
C ILE A 144 13.91 3.24 2.66
N LYS A 145 15.11 3.18 2.11
CA LYS A 145 15.84 1.92 1.94
C LYS A 145 17.06 1.91 2.86
N PRO A 146 17.02 1.17 3.98
CA PRO A 146 18.18 0.95 4.82
C PRO A 146 19.30 0.23 4.06
N GLU A 147 20.55 0.55 4.35
CA GLU A 147 21.68 -0.20 3.85
C GLU A 147 21.91 -1.46 4.69
N GLY A 148 22.34 -2.55 4.06
CA GLY A 148 22.53 -3.84 4.71
C GLY A 148 21.22 -4.54 5.07
N ARG A 149 21.15 -5.15 6.27
CA ARG A 149 20.00 -5.98 6.73
C ARG A 149 19.24 -5.40 7.92
N ILE A 150 19.49 -4.15 8.25
CA ILE A 150 18.84 -3.50 9.41
C ILE A 150 17.40 -3.18 9.10
N ILE A 151 16.49 -3.65 9.95
CA ILE A 151 15.05 -3.34 9.86
C ILE A 151 14.76 -2.18 10.80
N ALA A 152 14.35 -1.05 10.24
CA ALA A 152 13.87 0.10 10.99
C ALA A 152 12.36 -0.05 11.21
N ARG A 153 11.94 -0.16 12.46
CA ARG A 153 10.54 -0.29 12.85
C ARG A 153 9.91 1.08 13.03
N GLU A 154 8.59 1.11 13.22
CA GLU A 154 7.85 2.30 13.63
C GLU A 154 8.55 3.05 14.77
N LYS A 155 8.49 4.38 14.75
CA LYS A 155 9.13 5.31 15.71
C LYS A 155 10.66 5.33 15.65
N THR A 156 11.28 4.69 14.67
CA THR A 156 12.71 4.86 14.41
C THR A 156 12.97 6.28 13.92
N LYS A 157 13.84 7.02 14.60
CA LYS A 157 14.21 8.40 14.23
C LYS A 157 15.07 8.41 12.98
N ILE A 158 14.85 9.43 12.14
CA ILE A 158 15.60 9.68 10.92
C ILE A 158 16.43 10.94 11.10
N PHE A 159 17.71 10.87 10.76
CA PHE A 159 18.66 11.98 10.85
C PHE A 159 19.28 12.29 9.49
N ASN A 160 19.62 13.55 9.26
CA ASN A 160 20.40 13.96 8.11
C ASN A 160 21.92 13.71 8.32
N GLN A 161 22.74 14.09 7.34
CA GLN A 161 24.20 13.93 7.39
C GLN A 161 24.87 14.80 8.46
N SER A 162 24.23 15.88 8.89
CA SER A 162 24.70 16.80 9.95
C SER A 162 24.16 16.40 11.33
N ASP A 163 23.62 15.18 11.48
CA ASP A 163 23.11 14.65 12.74
C ASP A 163 21.87 15.35 13.29
N VAL A 164 21.14 16.09 12.45
CA VAL A 164 19.88 16.72 12.81
C VAL A 164 18.73 15.72 12.61
N HIS A 165 17.84 15.64 13.60
CA HIS A 165 16.60 14.83 13.52
C HIS A 165 15.63 15.48 12.51
N ILE A 166 15.29 14.75 11.44
CA ILE A 166 14.49 15.26 10.33
C ILE A 166 13.17 14.49 10.12
N GLY A 167 12.91 13.45 10.87
CA GLY A 167 11.71 12.67 10.68
C GLY A 167 11.68 11.33 11.41
N GLU A 168 10.64 10.53 11.12
CA GLU A 168 10.40 9.27 11.81
C GLU A 168 9.82 8.21 10.85
N ILE A 169 10.20 6.95 11.09
CA ILE A 169 9.63 5.78 10.40
C ILE A 169 8.24 5.49 10.96
N THR A 170 7.29 5.26 10.07
CA THR A 170 5.92 4.86 10.39
C THR A 170 5.66 3.38 10.13
N SER A 171 6.33 2.79 9.13
CA SER A 171 6.24 1.36 8.82
C SER A 171 7.58 0.84 8.34
N GLY A 172 7.97 -0.37 8.78
CA GLY A 172 9.21 -0.96 8.32
C GLY A 172 9.29 -2.46 8.55
N THR A 173 9.79 -3.19 7.54
CA THR A 173 9.94 -4.64 7.57
C THR A 173 11.07 -5.11 6.66
N PHE A 174 11.31 -6.43 6.64
CA PHE A 174 12.06 -7.07 5.57
C PHE A 174 11.09 -7.40 4.42
N GLY A 175 11.40 -6.94 3.22
CA GLY A 175 10.62 -7.20 2.01
C GLY A 175 11.15 -8.42 1.25
N PRO A 176 10.45 -9.57 1.25
CA PRO A 176 10.90 -10.77 0.53
C PRO A 176 11.01 -10.56 -0.99
N SER A 177 10.10 -9.78 -1.59
CA SER A 177 10.10 -9.54 -3.04
C SER A 177 11.28 -8.68 -3.48
N VAL A 178 11.74 -7.76 -2.63
CA VAL A 178 12.92 -6.91 -2.88
C VAL A 178 14.20 -7.46 -2.24
N ASN A 179 14.09 -8.56 -1.51
CA ASN A 179 15.17 -9.23 -0.78
C ASN A 179 15.99 -8.27 0.11
N GLY A 180 15.29 -7.43 0.85
CA GLY A 180 15.95 -6.44 1.69
C GLY A 180 15.01 -5.65 2.60
N PRO A 181 15.56 -4.87 3.56
CA PRO A 181 14.76 -4.03 4.42
C PRO A 181 14.15 -2.87 3.63
N VAL A 182 12.89 -2.56 3.95
CA VAL A 182 12.11 -1.45 3.41
C VAL A 182 11.38 -0.74 4.53
N ALA A 183 11.26 0.57 4.43
CA ALA A 183 10.53 1.37 5.40
C ALA A 183 9.83 2.55 4.73
N MET A 184 8.73 3.01 5.32
CA MET A 184 8.11 4.30 5.03
C MET A 184 8.15 5.18 6.26
N GLY A 185 8.18 6.47 6.06
CA GLY A 185 8.17 7.44 7.14
C GLY A 185 7.99 8.85 6.62
N TYR A 186 7.87 9.78 7.53
CA TYR A 186 7.79 11.21 7.21
C TYR A 186 9.14 11.88 7.47
N VAL A 187 9.57 12.69 6.53
CA VAL A 187 10.75 13.54 6.65
C VAL A 187 10.39 14.99 6.35
N GLU A 188 11.17 15.93 6.84
CA GLU A 188 11.09 17.31 6.40
C GLU A 188 11.25 17.38 4.88
N ASN A 189 10.42 18.19 4.22
CA ASN A 189 10.24 18.15 2.77
C ASN A 189 11.55 18.41 1.99
N GLU A 190 12.43 19.24 2.50
CA GLU A 190 13.75 19.49 1.89
C GLU A 190 14.62 18.24 1.74
N PHE A 191 14.44 17.21 2.60
CA PHE A 191 15.15 15.94 2.55
C PHE A 191 14.42 14.85 1.76
N SER A 192 13.26 15.12 1.18
CA SER A 192 12.39 14.13 0.52
C SER A 192 12.89 13.66 -0.85
N LYS A 193 13.90 14.31 -1.42
CA LYS A 193 14.41 14.01 -2.75
C LYS A 193 15.00 12.59 -2.81
N LYS A 194 14.66 11.85 -3.88
CA LYS A 194 15.22 10.52 -4.13
C LYS A 194 16.75 10.52 -4.08
N ASN A 195 17.33 9.49 -3.45
CA ASN A 195 18.75 9.28 -3.21
C ASN A 195 19.37 10.21 -2.16
N THR A 196 18.58 11.03 -1.45
CA THR A 196 19.06 11.75 -0.27
C THR A 196 19.53 10.72 0.76
N LYS A 197 20.77 10.90 1.26
CA LYS A 197 21.36 10.06 2.29
C LYS A 197 20.85 10.50 3.66
N VAL A 198 20.42 9.53 4.44
CA VAL A 198 19.90 9.70 5.80
C VAL A 198 20.45 8.62 6.73
N PHE A 199 20.26 8.77 8.03
CA PHE A 199 20.62 7.78 9.03
C PHE A 199 19.39 7.39 9.86
N LEU A 200 19.30 6.11 10.20
CA LEU A 200 18.23 5.55 11.02
C LEU A 200 18.80 5.12 12.37
N GLU A 201 18.20 5.61 13.45
CA GLU A 201 18.67 5.26 14.80
C GLU A 201 18.01 3.95 15.28
N VAL A 202 18.70 2.84 15.12
CA VAL A 202 18.23 1.53 15.57
C VAL A 202 19.10 1.04 16.72
N ARG A 203 18.47 0.78 17.88
CA ARG A 203 19.16 0.33 19.11
C ARG A 203 20.33 1.23 19.51
N GLY A 204 20.13 2.55 19.44
CA GLY A 204 21.14 3.56 19.82
C GLY A 204 22.32 3.69 18.84
N LYS A 205 22.24 3.08 17.67
CA LYS A 205 23.24 3.20 16.60
C LYS A 205 22.63 3.77 15.34
N LYS A 206 23.38 4.62 14.64
CA LYS A 206 22.99 5.19 13.36
C LYS A 206 23.40 4.29 12.20
N HIS A 207 22.44 3.92 11.39
CA HIS A 207 22.63 3.07 10.23
C HIS A 207 22.32 3.86 8.97
N PRO A 208 23.17 3.78 7.95
CA PRO A 208 22.95 4.52 6.70
C PRO A 208 21.71 3.99 5.96
N ALA A 209 21.00 4.91 5.34
CA ALA A 209 19.84 4.65 4.51
C ALA A 209 19.72 5.70 3.39
N SER A 210 18.83 5.51 2.47
CA SER A 210 18.54 6.48 1.42
C SER A 210 17.04 6.62 1.17
N ILE A 211 16.62 7.83 0.85
CA ILE A 211 15.25 8.10 0.37
C ILE A 211 15.07 7.45 -1.00
N CYS A 212 13.96 6.77 -1.21
CA CYS A 212 13.65 6.11 -2.47
C CYS A 212 12.20 6.36 -2.90
N SER A 213 11.91 6.06 -4.16
CA SER A 213 10.57 6.13 -4.69
C SER A 213 9.72 4.97 -4.21
N LEU A 214 8.42 5.19 -4.07
CA LEU A 214 7.41 4.16 -3.88
C LEU A 214 6.74 3.83 -5.22
N PRO A 215 6.31 2.60 -5.45
CA PRO A 215 6.47 1.42 -4.60
C PRO A 215 7.90 0.87 -4.57
N PHE A 216 8.26 0.07 -3.55
CA PHE A 216 9.57 -0.60 -3.48
C PHE A 216 9.69 -1.72 -4.52
N TYR A 217 8.58 -2.42 -4.77
CA TYR A 217 8.47 -3.47 -5.76
C TYR A 217 7.57 -3.01 -6.90
N LYS A 218 8.14 -2.89 -8.11
CA LYS A 218 7.39 -2.48 -9.29
C LYS A 218 6.51 -3.62 -9.76
N LYS A 219 5.21 -3.42 -9.70
CA LYS A 219 4.19 -4.40 -10.09
C LYS A 219 3.70 -4.15 -11.51
N SER A 220 3.31 -5.23 -12.19
CA SER A 220 2.81 -5.20 -13.57
C SER A 220 1.47 -5.92 -13.72
N TYR A 221 0.62 -5.84 -12.68
CA TYR A 221 -0.62 -6.60 -12.59
C TYR A 221 -1.78 -6.05 -13.44
N VAL A 222 -1.75 -4.79 -13.78
CA VAL A 222 -2.77 -4.18 -14.65
C VAL A 222 -2.15 -3.88 -16.01
N LYS A 223 -2.47 -4.73 -17.01
CA LYS A 223 -2.26 -4.41 -18.41
C LYS A 223 -3.58 -3.93 -18.99
N GLY A 224 -3.62 -2.69 -19.46
CA GLY A 224 -4.72 -2.19 -20.30
C GLY A 224 -5.87 -1.56 -19.53
N VAL A 225 -5.58 -0.53 -18.74
CA VAL A 225 -6.52 0.58 -18.55
C VAL A 225 -5.90 1.76 -19.28
N ASN A 226 -6.26 1.91 -20.54
CA ASN A 226 -6.10 3.16 -21.28
C ASN A 226 -7.22 4.12 -20.88
#